data_728cffd8aa603fe1d0bc2f90926715d3
#
_entry.id   728cffd8aa603fe1d0bc2f90926715d3
#
_cell.length_a   1.000
_cell.length_b   1.000
_cell.length_c   1.000
_cell.angle_alpha   90.00
_cell.angle_beta   90.00
_cell.angle_gamma   90.00
#
_symmetry.space_group_name_H-M   'P 1'
#
loop_
_entity.id
_entity.type
_entity.pdbx_description
1 polymer ?
#
loop_
_entity_poly.entity_id
_entity_poly.type
_entity_poly.pdbx_seq_one_letter_code
_entity_poly.pdbx_strand_id
1 'polypeptide(L)'
;MTELVVRIRRPRAADLAAEADATATMYLAARQAMLPALRDPHTEAETRAWMRDTVFTRYSVRLAHAGHEIVGFAARDGAWLMQLYVKPGWTRRGIGSSLLREMLADAAFVTPVLRLYTFARNEGARRFYERHGFAAVAFGDGSANQEGEPDVRYERSTRD
;
A
#
# COMPACT_ATOMS: atom_id res chain seq x y z
N MET A 1 21.75 -15.93 15.75
CA MET A 1 20.96 -14.72 15.44
C MET A 1 19.50 -15.09 15.35
N THR A 2 18.66 -14.41 16.09
CA THR A 2 17.22 -14.62 16.02
C THR A 2 16.69 -13.85 14.83
N GLU A 3 16.07 -14.55 13.89
CA GLU A 3 15.41 -13.93 12.76
C GLU A 3 14.20 -13.15 13.27
N LEU A 4 14.08 -11.88 12.87
CA LEU A 4 12.94 -11.05 13.26
C LEU A 4 11.68 -11.54 12.54
N VAL A 5 10.70 -11.96 13.32
CA VAL A 5 9.40 -12.38 12.79
C VAL A 5 8.58 -11.15 12.42
N VAL A 6 8.11 -11.11 11.18
CA VAL A 6 7.18 -10.07 10.71
C VAL A 6 5.76 -10.44 11.12
N ARG A 7 5.07 -9.51 11.76
CA ARG A 7 3.67 -9.67 12.17
C ARG A 7 2.83 -8.59 11.51
N ILE A 8 1.55 -8.92 11.27
CA ILE A 8 0.59 -7.99 10.69
C ILE A 8 -0.49 -7.71 11.73
N ARG A 9 -0.84 -6.44 11.89
CA ARG A 9 -1.87 -5.99 12.83
C ARG A 9 -2.53 -4.71 12.37
N ARG A 10 -3.62 -4.35 13.02
CA ARG A 10 -4.23 -3.01 12.88
C ARG A 10 -3.41 -1.96 13.61
N PRO A 11 -3.51 -0.68 13.23
CA PRO A 11 -2.95 0.41 14.04
C PRO A 11 -3.54 0.40 15.46
N ARG A 12 -2.70 0.76 16.43
CA ARG A 12 -3.14 0.89 17.84
C ARG A 12 -3.75 2.27 18.06
N ALA A 13 -4.99 2.31 18.57
CA ALA A 13 -5.69 3.57 18.80
C ALA A 13 -4.93 4.52 19.72
N ALA A 14 -4.23 3.98 20.72
CA ALA A 14 -3.44 4.79 21.66
C ALA A 14 -2.20 5.42 21.03
N ASP A 15 -1.68 4.85 19.94
CA ASP A 15 -0.42 5.26 19.29
C ASP A 15 -0.65 5.75 17.86
N LEU A 16 -1.86 6.13 17.49
CA LEU A 16 -2.28 6.40 16.13
C LEU A 16 -1.37 7.42 15.42
N ALA A 17 -1.11 8.56 16.06
CA ALA A 17 -0.29 9.62 15.47
C ALA A 17 1.16 9.16 15.25
N ALA A 18 1.74 8.47 16.23
CA ALA A 18 3.11 7.97 16.12
C ALA A 18 3.25 6.89 15.05
N GLU A 19 2.26 5.99 14.97
CA GLU A 19 2.25 4.93 13.95
C GLU A 19 2.02 5.50 12.55
N ALA A 20 1.16 6.50 12.40
CA ALA A 20 0.95 7.18 11.13
C ALA A 20 2.23 7.90 10.66
N ASP A 21 2.94 8.55 11.57
CA ASP A 21 4.19 9.24 11.26
C ASP A 21 5.30 8.27 10.83
N ALA A 22 5.47 7.17 11.56
CA ALA A 22 6.42 6.13 11.20
C ALA A 22 6.08 5.48 9.84
N THR A 23 4.79 5.27 9.57
CA THR A 23 4.32 4.74 8.27
C THR A 23 4.59 5.73 7.14
N ALA A 24 4.40 7.03 7.37
CA ALA A 24 4.70 8.06 6.38
C ALA A 24 6.20 8.08 6.02
N THR A 25 7.08 7.93 7.01
CA THR A 25 8.54 7.85 6.78
C THR A 25 8.87 6.66 5.88
N MET A 26 8.31 5.49 6.17
CA MET A 26 8.51 4.28 5.37
C MET A 26 7.92 4.44 3.95
N TYR A 27 6.72 5.00 3.84
CA TYR A 27 6.05 5.25 2.57
C TYR A 27 6.89 6.15 1.64
N LEU A 28 7.43 7.25 2.16
CA LEU A 28 8.27 8.16 1.37
C LEU A 28 9.53 7.46 0.86
N ALA A 29 10.18 6.68 1.72
CA ALA A 29 11.37 5.92 1.33
C ALA A 29 11.04 4.85 0.28
N ALA A 30 9.90 4.16 0.43
CA ALA A 30 9.47 3.13 -0.51
C ALA A 30 9.13 3.72 -1.89
N ARG A 31 8.44 4.85 -1.94
CA ARG A 31 8.13 5.54 -3.21
C ARG A 31 9.40 5.95 -3.95
N GLN A 32 10.33 6.56 -3.25
CA GLN A 32 11.58 7.00 -3.86
C GLN A 32 12.40 5.81 -4.39
N ALA A 33 12.45 4.69 -3.66
CA ALA A 33 13.17 3.50 -4.09
C ALA A 33 12.54 2.84 -5.32
N MET A 34 11.19 2.85 -5.40
CA MET A 34 10.46 2.23 -6.51
C MET A 34 10.52 3.04 -7.80
N LEU A 35 10.31 4.34 -7.70
CA LEU A 35 10.25 5.24 -8.85
C LEU A 35 10.98 6.54 -8.52
N PRO A 36 12.34 6.55 -8.57
CA PRO A 36 13.13 7.73 -8.18
C PRO A 36 12.82 8.98 -9.02
N ALA A 37 12.40 8.80 -10.26
CA ALA A 37 12.05 9.89 -11.17
C ALA A 37 10.60 10.32 -11.07
N LEU A 38 9.79 9.71 -10.21
CA LEU A 38 8.40 10.08 -10.04
C LEU A 38 8.29 11.46 -9.39
N ARG A 39 7.54 12.34 -10.04
CA ARG A 39 7.23 13.63 -9.46
C ARG A 39 6.28 13.45 -8.28
N ASP A 40 6.66 13.98 -7.11
CA ASP A 40 5.77 14.04 -5.97
C ASP A 40 5.15 15.45 -5.90
N PRO A 41 3.83 15.58 -6.07
CA PRO A 41 3.17 16.88 -6.01
C PRO A 41 3.01 17.42 -4.57
N HIS A 42 3.36 16.60 -3.57
CA HIS A 42 3.16 16.93 -2.16
C HIS A 42 4.48 17.10 -1.43
N THR A 43 4.49 18.01 -0.43
CA THR A 43 5.60 18.12 0.51
C THR A 43 5.60 16.97 1.51
N GLU A 44 6.71 16.78 2.19
CA GLU A 44 6.80 15.79 3.28
C GLU A 44 5.76 16.07 4.38
N ALA A 45 5.59 17.34 4.76
CA ALA A 45 4.61 17.73 5.76
C ALA A 45 3.18 17.42 5.33
N GLU A 46 2.84 17.67 4.07
CA GLU A 46 1.53 17.30 3.50
C GLU A 46 1.31 15.79 3.49
N THR A 47 2.32 15.02 3.15
CA THR A 47 2.25 13.55 3.16
C THR A 47 2.03 13.01 4.58
N ARG A 48 2.72 13.56 5.58
CA ARG A 48 2.54 13.15 6.97
C ARG A 48 1.13 13.47 7.48
N ALA A 49 0.63 14.66 7.16
CA ALA A 49 -0.75 15.05 7.52
C ALA A 49 -1.78 14.16 6.84
N TRP A 50 -1.61 13.86 5.56
CA TRP A 50 -2.49 12.96 4.81
C TRP A 50 -2.50 11.54 5.40
N MET A 51 -1.35 11.01 5.76
CA MET A 51 -1.26 9.69 6.37
C MET A 51 -2.04 9.63 7.69
N ARG A 52 -1.85 10.63 8.55
CA ARG A 52 -2.53 10.71 9.85
C ARG A 52 -4.03 10.98 9.72
N ASP A 53 -4.41 11.96 8.90
CA ASP A 53 -5.76 12.54 8.89
C ASP A 53 -6.69 11.86 7.88
N THR A 54 -6.16 11.20 6.87
CA THR A 54 -6.95 10.51 5.84
C THR A 54 -6.75 9.00 5.91
N VAL A 55 -5.52 8.52 5.73
CA VAL A 55 -5.26 7.07 5.63
C VAL A 55 -5.63 6.35 6.92
N PHE A 56 -5.05 6.78 8.03
CA PHE A 56 -5.25 6.11 9.33
C PHE A 56 -6.63 6.39 9.94
N THR A 57 -7.33 7.41 9.47
CA THR A 57 -8.64 7.79 10.01
C THR A 57 -9.79 7.21 9.20
N ARG A 58 -9.66 7.14 7.86
CA ARG A 58 -10.77 6.79 6.97
C ARG A 58 -10.67 5.40 6.36
N TYR A 59 -9.45 4.85 6.22
CA TYR A 59 -9.25 3.57 5.56
C TYR A 59 -9.03 2.45 6.57
N SER A 60 -9.29 1.22 6.13
CA SER A 60 -8.89 0.04 6.89
C SER A 60 -7.41 -0.22 6.65
N VAL A 61 -6.59 -0.09 7.69
CA VAL A 61 -5.13 -0.18 7.60
C VAL A 61 -4.64 -1.47 8.27
N ARG A 62 -3.63 -2.09 7.64
CA ARG A 62 -2.82 -3.14 8.25
C ARG A 62 -1.37 -2.72 8.23
N LEU A 63 -0.69 -2.90 9.35
CA LEU A 63 0.73 -2.63 9.50
C LEU A 63 1.49 -3.95 9.57
N ALA A 64 2.58 -4.05 8.83
CA ALA A 64 3.56 -5.12 9.01
C ALA A 64 4.71 -4.57 9.84
N HIS A 65 5.05 -5.25 10.93
CA HIS A 65 6.14 -4.82 11.80
C HIS A 65 7.08 -5.96 12.14
N ALA A 66 8.35 -5.63 12.29
CA ALA A 66 9.40 -6.50 12.77
C ALA A 66 9.95 -5.87 14.06
N GLY A 67 9.66 -6.48 15.22
CA GLY A 67 9.90 -5.83 16.50
C GLY A 67 9.08 -4.53 16.59
N HIS A 68 9.76 -3.42 16.80
CA HIS A 68 9.13 -2.10 16.87
C HIS A 68 9.14 -1.33 15.54
N GLU A 69 9.75 -1.89 14.50
CA GLU A 69 9.89 -1.22 13.21
C GLU A 69 8.71 -1.56 12.30
N ILE A 70 8.10 -0.53 11.70
CA ILE A 70 7.08 -0.71 10.66
C ILE A 70 7.80 -0.93 9.34
N VAL A 71 7.59 -2.10 8.73
CA VAL A 71 8.27 -2.53 7.52
C VAL A 71 7.36 -2.65 6.32
N GLY A 72 6.07 -2.41 6.49
CA GLY A 72 5.11 -2.39 5.40
C GLY A 72 3.74 -1.96 5.89
N PHE A 73 2.88 -1.56 4.96
CA PHE A 73 1.48 -1.28 5.29
C PHE A 73 0.59 -1.46 4.06
N ALA A 74 -0.68 -1.69 4.32
CA ALA A 74 -1.73 -1.69 3.31
C ALA A 74 -2.94 -0.90 3.82
N ALA A 75 -3.66 -0.26 2.92
CA ALA A 75 -4.86 0.50 3.25
C ALA A 75 -5.95 0.22 2.21
N ARG A 76 -7.15 -0.08 2.68
CA ARG A 76 -8.31 -0.39 1.85
C ARG A 76 -9.47 0.55 2.17
N ASP A 77 -10.14 1.03 1.13
CA ASP A 77 -11.38 1.80 1.23
C ASP A 77 -12.44 1.15 0.33
N GLY A 78 -13.39 0.45 0.95
CA GLY A 78 -14.43 -0.28 0.21
C GLY A 78 -13.84 -1.28 -0.77
N ALA A 79 -14.15 -1.12 -2.04
CA ALA A 79 -13.67 -1.98 -3.13
C ALA A 79 -12.25 -1.62 -3.61
N TRP A 80 -11.60 -0.65 -2.99
CA TRP A 80 -10.32 -0.12 -3.44
C TRP A 80 -9.18 -0.44 -2.48
N LEU A 81 -8.14 -1.07 -3.01
CA LEU A 81 -6.83 -1.11 -2.35
C LEU A 81 -6.13 0.21 -2.64
N MET A 82 -6.09 1.08 -1.65
CA MET A 82 -5.57 2.44 -1.80
C MET A 82 -4.05 2.49 -1.71
N GLN A 83 -3.44 1.69 -0.83
CA GLN A 83 -2.01 1.70 -0.57
C GLN A 83 -1.52 0.27 -0.27
N LEU A 84 -0.33 -0.05 -0.77
CA LEU A 84 0.40 -1.26 -0.41
C LEU A 84 1.89 -0.98 -0.65
N TYR A 85 2.65 -0.89 0.42
CA TYR A 85 4.08 -0.57 0.38
C TYR A 85 4.86 -1.43 1.35
N VAL A 86 6.08 -1.78 0.95
CA VAL A 86 7.05 -2.51 1.78
C VAL A 86 8.33 -1.68 1.85
N LYS A 87 8.90 -1.58 3.04
CA LYS A 87 10.12 -0.82 3.30
C LYS A 87 11.27 -1.32 2.42
N PRO A 88 12.09 -0.42 1.83
CA PRO A 88 13.32 -0.82 1.15
C PRO A 88 14.21 -1.68 2.07
N GLY A 89 14.76 -2.76 1.52
CA GLY A 89 15.52 -3.75 2.28
C GLY A 89 14.67 -4.88 2.88
N TRP A 90 13.35 -4.72 2.90
CA TRP A 90 12.41 -5.75 3.38
C TRP A 90 11.59 -6.39 2.26
N THR A 91 11.85 -6.04 1.02
CA THR A 91 11.18 -6.62 -0.16
C THR A 91 11.60 -8.07 -0.38
N ARG A 92 10.78 -8.82 -1.13
CA ARG A 92 11.01 -10.22 -1.48
C ARG A 92 11.04 -11.19 -0.28
N ARG A 93 10.37 -10.83 0.80
CA ARG A 93 10.22 -11.66 2.00
C ARG A 93 8.77 -12.09 2.25
N GLY A 94 7.88 -11.87 1.28
CA GLY A 94 6.47 -12.24 1.38
C GLY A 94 5.61 -11.26 2.18
N ILE A 95 6.13 -10.10 2.58
CA ILE A 95 5.39 -9.10 3.37
C ILE A 95 4.24 -8.53 2.55
N GLY A 96 4.50 -8.12 1.31
CA GLY A 96 3.47 -7.61 0.42
C GLY A 96 2.35 -8.62 0.19
N SER A 97 2.69 -9.88 -0.02
CA SER A 97 1.73 -10.97 -0.20
C SER A 97 0.87 -11.18 1.05
N SER A 98 1.47 -11.12 2.22
CA SER A 98 0.74 -11.28 3.49
C SER A 98 -0.21 -10.10 3.74
N LEU A 99 0.23 -8.88 3.48
CA LEU A 99 -0.62 -7.69 3.57
C LEU A 99 -1.80 -7.75 2.60
N LEU A 100 -1.55 -8.17 1.36
CA LEU A 100 -2.60 -8.30 0.35
C LEU A 100 -3.64 -9.36 0.76
N ARG A 101 -3.21 -10.50 1.28
CA ARG A 101 -4.13 -11.53 1.79
C ARG A 101 -5.01 -10.99 2.91
N GLU A 102 -4.47 -10.21 3.83
CA GLU A 102 -5.24 -9.56 4.89
C GLU A 102 -6.30 -8.62 4.31
N MET A 103 -5.95 -7.84 3.29
CA MET A 103 -6.89 -6.93 2.63
C MET A 103 -8.01 -7.69 1.89
N LEU A 104 -7.68 -8.79 1.22
CA LEU A 104 -8.66 -9.61 0.52
C LEU A 104 -9.61 -10.33 1.48
N ALA A 105 -9.12 -10.75 2.64
CA ALA A 105 -9.86 -11.50 3.64
C ALA A 105 -10.63 -10.63 4.63
N ASP A 106 -10.53 -9.30 4.54
CA ASP A 106 -11.17 -8.39 5.50
C ASP A 106 -12.69 -8.50 5.44
N ALA A 107 -13.27 -9.14 6.45
CA ALA A 107 -14.70 -9.42 6.53
C ALA A 107 -15.56 -8.16 6.69
N ALA A 108 -14.98 -7.01 7.01
CA ALA A 108 -15.68 -5.73 7.06
C ALA A 108 -16.14 -5.26 5.66
N PHE A 109 -15.53 -5.81 4.59
CA PHE A 109 -15.84 -5.43 3.22
C PHE A 109 -16.46 -6.58 2.45
N VAL A 110 -17.72 -6.44 2.08
CA VAL A 110 -18.45 -7.40 1.25
C VAL A 110 -18.51 -6.85 -0.17
N THR A 111 -17.41 -6.92 -0.89
CA THR A 111 -17.34 -6.50 -2.29
C THR A 111 -16.92 -7.68 -3.17
N PRO A 112 -17.54 -7.84 -4.37
CA PRO A 112 -17.19 -8.95 -5.25
C PRO A 112 -15.83 -8.78 -5.93
N VAL A 113 -15.32 -7.54 -5.99
CA VAL A 113 -14.10 -7.19 -6.70
C VAL A 113 -13.27 -6.23 -5.85
N LEU A 114 -11.97 -6.46 -5.79
CA LEU A 114 -11.01 -5.49 -5.26
C LEU A 114 -10.27 -4.84 -6.43
N ARG A 115 -10.20 -3.51 -6.41
CA ARG A 115 -9.59 -2.68 -7.46
C ARG A 115 -8.39 -1.93 -6.92
N LEU A 116 -7.47 -1.61 -7.81
CA LEU A 116 -6.32 -0.77 -7.49
C LEU A 116 -5.80 -0.05 -8.73
N TYR A 117 -5.04 1.02 -8.50
CA TYR A 117 -4.22 1.66 -9.51
C TYR A 117 -2.74 1.46 -9.19
N THR A 118 -1.94 1.25 -10.22
CA THR A 118 -0.47 1.32 -10.14
C THR A 118 0.07 2.04 -11.37
N PHE A 119 1.25 2.63 -11.26
CA PHE A 119 1.86 3.31 -12.40
C PHE A 119 2.31 2.29 -13.45
N ALA A 120 2.08 2.63 -14.72
CA ALA A 120 2.36 1.70 -15.83
C ALA A 120 3.83 1.28 -15.88
N ARG A 121 4.76 2.17 -15.55
CA ARG A 121 6.20 1.86 -15.55
C ARG A 121 6.69 1.16 -14.29
N ASN A 122 5.84 1.01 -13.27
CA ASN A 122 6.18 0.21 -12.09
C ASN A 122 5.97 -1.29 -12.38
N GLU A 123 6.91 -1.85 -13.13
CA GLU A 123 6.83 -3.24 -13.60
C GLU A 123 6.83 -4.25 -12.45
N GLY A 124 7.56 -3.96 -11.38
CA GLY A 124 7.59 -4.81 -10.19
C GLY A 124 6.23 -4.95 -9.54
N ALA A 125 5.52 -3.83 -9.35
CA ALA A 125 4.16 -3.83 -8.81
C ALA A 125 3.19 -4.55 -9.75
N ARG A 126 3.28 -4.29 -11.04
CA ARG A 126 2.42 -4.93 -12.04
C ARG A 126 2.56 -6.45 -12.00
N ARG A 127 3.79 -6.96 -12.02
CA ARG A 127 4.05 -8.41 -11.91
C ARG A 127 3.56 -8.98 -10.59
N PHE A 128 3.72 -8.24 -9.50
CA PHE A 128 3.23 -8.65 -8.18
C PHE A 128 1.71 -8.83 -8.18
N TYR A 129 0.96 -7.86 -8.67
CA TYR A 129 -0.50 -7.95 -8.71
C TYR A 129 -0.98 -9.05 -9.67
N GLU A 130 -0.35 -9.18 -10.84
CA GLU A 130 -0.69 -10.23 -11.80
C GLU A 130 -0.46 -11.63 -11.22
N ARG A 131 0.62 -11.84 -10.48
CA ARG A 131 0.87 -13.11 -9.76
C ARG A 131 -0.19 -13.41 -8.70
N HIS A 132 -0.82 -12.38 -8.15
CA HIS A 132 -1.88 -12.53 -7.14
C HIS A 132 -3.29 -12.50 -7.73
N GLY A 133 -3.43 -12.75 -9.02
CA GLY A 133 -4.71 -12.93 -9.68
C GLY A 133 -5.41 -11.66 -10.13
N PHE A 134 -4.76 -10.51 -10.07
CA PHE A 134 -5.29 -9.26 -10.61
C PHE A 134 -5.07 -9.21 -12.12
N ALA A 135 -6.05 -8.66 -12.83
CA ALA A 135 -5.97 -8.42 -14.27
C ALA A 135 -6.03 -6.94 -14.57
N ALA A 136 -5.23 -6.47 -15.51
CA ALA A 136 -5.28 -5.10 -16.02
C ALA A 136 -6.58 -4.90 -16.80
N VAL A 137 -7.37 -3.91 -16.42
CA VAL A 137 -8.68 -3.66 -17.02
C VAL A 137 -8.78 -2.29 -17.71
N ALA A 138 -7.90 -1.35 -17.39
CA ALA A 138 -7.87 -0.03 -18.02
C ALA A 138 -6.48 0.58 -17.92
N PHE A 139 -6.10 1.35 -18.93
CA PHE A 139 -4.83 2.09 -19.00
C PHE A 139 -5.13 3.58 -19.11
N GLY A 140 -4.52 4.39 -18.24
CA GLY A 140 -4.63 5.84 -18.25
C GLY A 140 -3.32 6.50 -18.72
N ASP A 141 -3.43 7.69 -19.30
CA ASP A 141 -2.30 8.46 -19.79
C ASP A 141 -1.66 9.37 -18.72
N GLY A 142 -2.19 9.34 -17.50
CA GLY A 142 -1.74 10.16 -16.37
C GLY A 142 -2.48 11.47 -16.20
N SER A 143 -3.36 11.84 -17.13
CA SER A 143 -4.09 13.11 -17.06
C SER A 143 -5.09 13.17 -15.89
N ALA A 144 -5.49 12.01 -15.36
CA ALA A 144 -6.46 11.91 -14.27
C ALA A 144 -5.82 11.78 -12.88
N ASN A 145 -4.49 11.67 -12.77
CA ASN A 145 -3.82 11.57 -11.48
C ASN A 145 -2.91 12.79 -11.21
N GLN A 146 -2.57 13.00 -9.95
CA GLN A 146 -1.81 14.18 -9.51
C GLN A 146 -0.37 14.19 -9.98
N GLU A 147 0.22 13.01 -10.19
CA GLU A 147 1.60 12.84 -10.65
C GLU A 147 1.77 13.07 -12.14
N GLY A 148 0.68 13.04 -12.91
CA GLY A 148 0.72 13.11 -14.37
C GLY A 148 1.39 11.90 -15.02
N GLU A 149 1.40 10.78 -14.32
CA GLU A 149 2.12 9.56 -14.71
C GLU A 149 1.14 8.52 -15.24
N PRO A 150 1.38 7.90 -16.41
CA PRO A 150 0.52 6.83 -16.91
C PRO A 150 0.30 5.73 -15.87
N ASP A 151 -0.94 5.29 -15.73
CA ASP A 151 -1.34 4.30 -14.74
C ASP A 151 -2.13 3.15 -15.35
N VAL A 152 -2.31 2.10 -14.55
CA VAL A 152 -3.07 0.91 -14.91
C VAL A 152 -4.03 0.60 -13.77
N ARG A 153 -5.29 0.35 -14.11
CA ARG A 153 -6.27 -0.15 -13.15
C ARG A 153 -6.31 -1.66 -13.22
N TYR A 154 -6.17 -2.29 -12.06
CA TYR A 154 -6.25 -3.73 -11.89
C TYR A 154 -7.48 -4.12 -11.08
N GLU A 155 -8.03 -5.28 -11.38
CA GLU A 155 -9.17 -5.85 -10.65
C GLU A 155 -8.95 -7.32 -10.38
N ARG A 156 -9.47 -7.78 -9.24
CA ARG A 156 -9.50 -9.19 -8.87
C ARG A 156 -10.79 -9.52 -8.13
N SER A 157 -11.36 -10.72 -8.40
CA SER A 157 -12.43 -11.26 -7.59
C SER A 157 -11.96 -11.48 -6.15
N THR A 158 -12.83 -11.17 -5.18
CA THR A 158 -12.55 -11.39 -3.75
C THR A 158 -13.01 -12.77 -3.27
N ARG A 159 -13.59 -13.58 -4.14
CA ARG A 159 -14.23 -14.86 -3.76
C ARG A 159 -13.36 -16.10 -3.91
N ASP A 160 -12.11 -15.98 -4.31
CA ASP A 160 -11.24 -17.13 -4.52
C ASP A 160 -10.05 -17.15 -3.56
#